data_63cec2675f9dd1881bd38e066216f786
#
_entry.id   63cec2675f9dd1881bd38e066216f786
#
_cell.length_a   1.000
_cell.length_b   1.000
_cell.length_c   1.000
_cell.angle_alpha   90.00
_cell.angle_beta   90.00
_cell.angle_gamma   90.00
#
_symmetry.space_group_name_H-M   'P 1'
#
loop_
_entity.id
_entity.type
_entity.pdbx_description
1 polymer ?
#
loop_
_entity_poly.entity_id
_entity_poly.type
_entity_poly.pdbx_seq_one_letter_code
_entity_poly.pdbx_strand_id
1 'polypeptide(L)'
;INAGNTTPFIYAGWENTIVNTGTKMLEFMQDKASIKDVADQLDEDQDRVVNNQPEVITTATEKISQESCAKLVGRCFAEATGSDVALISLGTWISGNGTNQNNDGVSGKLYAKNITDYDICTILPTGWSQTIKTIRLTGKQIQALYEEGYDAVGTGKNYPYMLVNPEDMKLENGKTYQVAISGISEKLASETEVTDSGIVGMDATKEFFGQFETLSEADAEWK
;
A
#
# COMPACT_ATOMS: atom_id res chain seq x y z
N ILE A 1 32.89 -7.16 0.60
CA ILE A 1 31.84 -6.21 0.97
C ILE A 1 32.52 -4.90 1.27
N ASN A 2 32.31 -3.90 0.42
CA ASN A 2 32.93 -2.61 0.56
C ASN A 2 32.09 -1.78 1.56
N ALA A 3 32.56 -1.65 2.80
CA ALA A 3 31.83 -0.99 3.89
C ALA A 3 31.48 0.48 3.62
N GLY A 4 32.01 1.07 2.54
CA GLY A 4 31.69 2.44 2.13
C GLY A 4 30.51 2.59 1.16
N ASN A 5 29.90 1.50 0.73
CA ASN A 5 28.86 1.51 -0.31
C ASN A 5 27.62 0.69 0.04
N THR A 6 27.30 0.58 1.31
CA THR A 6 26.02 0.06 1.73
C THR A 6 24.97 1.15 1.52
N THR A 7 24.53 1.30 0.26
CA THR A 7 23.26 1.95 0.01
C THR A 7 22.21 1.06 0.65
N PRO A 8 21.49 1.52 1.65
CA PRO A 8 20.47 0.72 2.28
C PRO A 8 19.44 0.30 1.22
N PHE A 9 19.26 -0.98 1.09
CA PHE A 9 18.14 -1.53 0.35
C PHE A 9 16.88 -1.40 1.18
N ILE A 10 15.87 -1.06 0.57
CA ILE A 10 14.60 -0.51 0.96
C ILE A 10 13.64 -1.54 1.57
N TYR A 11 14.00 -2.21 2.60
CA TYR A 11 13.05 -2.94 3.45
C TYR A 11 13.43 -2.67 4.89
N ALA A 12 12.84 -1.60 5.44
CA ALA A 12 13.18 -0.97 6.73
C ALA A 12 13.16 -1.92 7.89
N GLY A 13 13.43 -2.96 8.08
CA GLY A 13 13.62 -3.89 9.19
C GLY A 13 14.72 -4.90 8.89
N TRP A 14 14.77 -5.37 7.69
CA TRP A 14 15.73 -6.38 7.23
C TRP A 14 17.13 -5.81 7.03
N GLU A 15 17.20 -4.61 6.53
CA GLU A 15 18.41 -3.90 6.22
C GLU A 15 19.23 -3.57 7.45
N ASN A 16 18.56 -3.03 8.45
CA ASN A 16 19.23 -2.74 9.70
C ASN A 16 19.80 -4.00 10.33
N THR A 17 19.17 -5.15 10.14
CA THR A 17 19.68 -6.43 10.64
C THR A 17 20.86 -6.92 9.80
N ILE A 18 20.76 -6.90 8.47
CA ILE A 18 21.85 -7.35 7.57
C ILE A 18 23.05 -6.40 7.67
N VAL A 19 22.81 -5.08 7.64
CA VAL A 19 23.87 -4.08 7.77
C VAL A 19 24.50 -4.13 9.16
N ASN A 20 23.72 -4.22 10.22
CA ASN A 20 24.23 -4.33 11.58
C ASN A 20 25.00 -5.65 11.80
N THR A 21 24.52 -6.76 11.24
CA THR A 21 25.24 -8.04 11.29
C THR A 21 26.55 -7.96 10.52
N GLY A 22 26.56 -7.38 9.33
CA GLY A 22 27.76 -7.15 8.55
C GLY A 22 28.74 -6.21 9.24
N THR A 23 28.28 -5.13 9.83
CA THR A 23 29.11 -4.19 10.60
C THR A 23 29.69 -4.84 11.84
N LYS A 24 28.87 -5.52 12.63
CA LYS A 24 29.34 -6.28 13.80
C LYS A 24 30.34 -7.38 13.42
N MET A 25 30.10 -8.09 12.32
CA MET A 25 31.02 -9.09 11.80
C MET A 25 32.37 -8.47 11.45
N LEU A 26 32.42 -7.30 10.84
CA LEU A 26 33.64 -6.57 10.54
C LEU A 26 34.35 -6.10 11.80
N GLU A 27 33.62 -5.59 12.77
CA GLU A 27 34.13 -5.20 14.08
C GLU A 27 34.73 -6.41 14.81
N PHE A 28 34.02 -7.53 14.85
CA PHE A 28 34.50 -8.79 15.40
C PHE A 28 35.79 -9.27 14.73
N MET A 29 35.86 -9.21 13.41
CA MET A 29 37.08 -9.60 12.68
C MET A 29 38.23 -8.65 12.95
N GLN A 30 37.97 -7.35 13.13
CA GLN A 30 38.97 -6.35 13.50
C GLN A 30 39.47 -6.55 14.92
N ASP A 31 38.59 -6.87 15.86
CA ASP A 31 38.92 -7.11 17.27
C ASP A 31 39.52 -8.49 17.55
N LYS A 32 39.77 -9.28 16.50
CA LYS A 32 40.28 -10.66 16.60
C LYS A 32 39.42 -11.59 17.44
N ALA A 33 38.11 -11.39 17.42
CA ALA A 33 37.15 -12.29 18.04
C ALA A 33 37.30 -13.73 17.53
N SER A 34 36.96 -14.70 18.36
CA SER A 34 37.02 -16.09 17.96
C SER A 34 36.03 -16.42 16.87
N ILE A 35 36.36 -17.39 16.01
CA ILE A 35 35.44 -17.90 14.99
C ILE A 35 34.13 -18.38 15.64
N LYS A 36 34.22 -18.92 16.86
CA LYS A 36 33.03 -19.35 17.61
C LYS A 36 32.10 -18.19 17.93
N ASP A 37 32.62 -17.07 18.40
CA ASP A 37 31.80 -15.90 18.75
C ASP A 37 31.09 -15.33 17.51
N VAL A 38 31.72 -15.37 16.35
CA VAL A 38 31.12 -14.98 15.06
C VAL A 38 30.01 -15.96 14.65
N ALA A 39 30.26 -17.26 14.83
CA ALA A 39 29.28 -18.29 14.53
C ALA A 39 28.03 -18.18 15.43
N ASP A 40 28.25 -18.03 16.74
CA ASP A 40 27.17 -17.86 17.72
C ASP A 40 26.32 -16.62 17.39
N GLN A 41 26.93 -15.50 17.00
CA GLN A 41 26.20 -14.29 16.60
C GLN A 41 25.43 -14.49 15.30
N LEU A 42 25.94 -15.21 14.33
CA LEU A 42 25.26 -15.54 13.09
C LEU A 42 24.05 -16.43 13.33
N ASP A 43 24.19 -17.42 14.22
CA ASP A 43 23.06 -18.29 14.59
C ASP A 43 21.95 -17.50 15.29
N GLU A 44 22.29 -16.62 16.25
CA GLU A 44 21.33 -15.73 16.90
C GLU A 44 20.61 -14.81 15.92
N ASP A 45 21.35 -14.22 14.98
CA ASP A 45 20.76 -13.33 13.96
C ASP A 45 19.89 -14.11 12.97
N GLN A 46 20.28 -15.34 12.61
CA GLN A 46 19.48 -16.22 11.78
C GLN A 46 18.18 -16.62 12.47
N ASP A 47 18.25 -17.04 13.73
CA ASP A 47 17.07 -17.39 14.51
C ASP A 47 16.10 -16.21 14.65
N ARG A 48 16.62 -15.00 14.87
CA ARG A 48 15.82 -13.79 14.93
C ARG A 48 15.11 -13.49 13.60
N VAL A 49 15.80 -13.66 12.47
CA VAL A 49 15.22 -13.47 11.13
C VAL A 49 14.14 -14.53 10.86
N VAL A 50 14.40 -15.79 11.17
CA VAL A 50 13.45 -16.90 10.98
C VAL A 50 12.20 -16.72 11.84
N ASN A 51 12.37 -16.30 13.10
CA ASN A 51 11.25 -16.12 14.03
C ASN A 51 10.40 -14.86 13.77
N ASN A 52 10.92 -13.91 12.98
CA ASN A 52 10.22 -12.69 12.60
C ASN A 52 9.71 -12.73 11.15
N GLN A 53 9.46 -13.90 10.60
CA GLN A 53 8.84 -14.00 9.27
C GLN A 53 7.43 -13.37 9.33
N PRO A 54 7.08 -12.53 8.35
CA PRO A 54 5.75 -11.94 8.29
C PRO A 54 4.71 -13.04 8.07
N GLU A 55 3.54 -12.86 8.68
CA GLU A 55 2.42 -13.76 8.48
C GLU A 55 1.97 -13.76 7.02
N VAL A 56 1.74 -14.95 6.46
CA VAL A 56 1.16 -15.10 5.13
C VAL A 56 -0.35 -14.91 5.24
N ILE A 57 -0.87 -13.92 4.55
CA ILE A 57 -2.29 -13.56 4.56
C ILE A 57 -3.05 -14.31 3.46
N THR A 58 -2.48 -14.36 2.27
CA THR A 58 -3.01 -15.09 1.11
C THR A 58 -1.87 -15.39 0.14
N THR A 59 -2.17 -16.04 -0.99
CA THR A 59 -1.19 -16.33 -2.04
C THR A 59 -1.68 -15.76 -3.37
N ALA A 60 -0.92 -14.83 -3.97
CA ALA A 60 -1.20 -14.40 -5.33
C ALA A 60 -0.71 -15.48 -6.32
N THR A 61 -1.62 -15.97 -7.17
CA THR A 61 -1.33 -17.01 -8.16
C THR A 61 -0.65 -16.46 -9.42
N GLU A 62 -0.79 -15.16 -9.64
CA GLU A 62 -0.23 -14.45 -10.78
C GLU A 62 0.14 -13.03 -10.36
N LYS A 63 0.76 -12.28 -11.26
CA LYS A 63 1.02 -10.86 -11.05
C LYS A 63 -0.29 -10.10 -11.16
N ILE A 64 -0.59 -9.29 -10.14
CA ILE A 64 -1.74 -8.41 -10.10
C ILE A 64 -1.27 -7.00 -10.44
N SER A 65 -1.87 -6.39 -11.44
CA SER A 65 -1.50 -5.04 -11.92
C SER A 65 -1.78 -3.97 -10.88
N GLN A 66 -1.20 -2.79 -11.07
CA GLN A 66 -1.48 -1.63 -10.22
C GLN A 66 -2.97 -1.26 -10.23
N GLU A 67 -3.61 -1.31 -11.40
CA GLU A 67 -5.02 -1.01 -11.57
C GLU A 67 -5.90 -2.02 -10.82
N SER A 68 -5.59 -3.31 -10.91
CA SER A 68 -6.30 -4.36 -10.18
C SER A 68 -6.03 -4.28 -8.67
N CYS A 69 -4.83 -3.91 -8.25
CA CYS A 69 -4.57 -3.59 -6.84
C CYS A 69 -5.43 -2.41 -6.35
N ALA A 70 -5.59 -1.36 -7.16
CA ALA A 70 -6.45 -0.24 -6.80
C ALA A 70 -7.94 -0.63 -6.73
N LYS A 71 -8.40 -1.52 -7.61
CA LYS A 71 -9.76 -2.08 -7.53
C LYS A 71 -9.97 -2.90 -6.26
N LEU A 72 -9.04 -3.79 -5.93
CA LEU A 72 -9.09 -4.59 -4.69
C LEU A 72 -9.10 -3.72 -3.44
N VAL A 73 -8.21 -2.72 -3.37
CA VAL A 73 -8.15 -1.77 -2.25
C VAL A 73 -9.43 -0.93 -2.19
N GLY A 74 -9.92 -0.47 -3.33
CA GLY A 74 -11.15 0.32 -3.41
C GLY A 74 -12.37 -0.46 -2.94
N ARG A 75 -12.52 -1.71 -3.38
CA ARG A 75 -13.57 -2.59 -2.91
C ARG A 75 -13.47 -2.83 -1.40
N CYS A 76 -12.28 -3.15 -0.91
CA CYS A 76 -12.03 -3.32 0.51
C CYS A 76 -12.45 -2.07 1.31
N PHE A 77 -12.03 -0.89 0.88
CA PHE A 77 -12.34 0.36 1.57
C PHE A 77 -13.83 0.68 1.55
N ALA A 78 -14.50 0.43 0.42
CA ALA A 78 -15.94 0.63 0.33
C ALA A 78 -16.69 -0.36 1.25
N GLU A 79 -16.37 -1.64 1.23
CA GLU A 79 -16.98 -2.66 2.09
C GLU A 79 -16.73 -2.33 3.58
N ALA A 80 -15.49 -2.01 3.97
CA ALA A 80 -15.14 -1.72 5.35
C ALA A 80 -15.84 -0.46 5.92
N THR A 81 -16.11 0.54 5.06
CA THR A 81 -16.75 1.80 5.48
C THR A 81 -18.26 1.84 5.22
N GLY A 82 -18.82 0.80 4.60
CA GLY A 82 -20.21 0.81 4.13
C GLY A 82 -20.47 1.86 3.05
N SER A 83 -19.45 2.19 2.24
CA SER A 83 -19.55 3.13 1.14
C SER A 83 -20.17 2.47 -0.10
N ASP A 84 -20.90 3.25 -0.89
CA ASP A 84 -21.55 2.77 -2.11
C ASP A 84 -20.51 2.43 -3.21
N VAL A 85 -19.43 3.21 -3.26
CA VAL A 85 -18.37 3.13 -4.25
C VAL A 85 -17.05 3.57 -3.65
N ALA A 86 -15.94 3.33 -4.36
CA ALA A 86 -14.65 3.92 -4.01
C ALA A 86 -14.04 4.70 -5.18
N LEU A 87 -13.27 5.73 -4.85
CA LEU A 87 -12.47 6.52 -5.77
C LEU A 87 -11.01 6.50 -5.29
N ILE A 88 -10.20 5.66 -5.91
CA ILE A 88 -8.84 5.39 -5.47
C ILE A 88 -7.85 6.00 -6.46
N SER A 89 -7.03 6.93 -6.01
CA SER A 89 -6.02 7.53 -6.88
C SER A 89 -4.91 6.52 -7.21
N LEU A 90 -4.41 6.57 -8.44
CA LEU A 90 -3.21 5.84 -8.83
C LEU A 90 -2.00 6.71 -8.55
N GLY A 91 -1.01 6.14 -7.87
CA GLY A 91 0.22 6.82 -7.55
C GLY A 91 1.39 6.32 -8.37
N THR A 92 2.49 7.08 -8.32
CA THR A 92 3.77 6.59 -8.75
C THR A 92 4.77 6.76 -7.63
N TRP A 93 5.35 5.65 -7.19
CA TRP A 93 6.46 5.71 -6.27
C TRP A 93 7.75 5.86 -7.07
N ILE A 94 8.32 7.05 -7.12
CA ILE A 94 9.62 7.29 -7.72
C ILE A 94 10.61 7.59 -6.61
N SER A 95 11.53 6.67 -6.35
CA SER A 95 12.68 6.95 -5.49
C SER A 95 13.63 7.93 -6.19
N GLY A 96 13.86 9.06 -5.60
CA GLY A 96 14.80 10.08 -6.10
C GLY A 96 14.11 11.41 -6.36
N ASN A 97 14.73 12.50 -6.03
CA ASN A 97 14.43 13.92 -6.25
C ASN A 97 13.01 14.47 -5.98
N GLY A 98 12.11 13.72 -5.39
CA GLY A 98 10.91 14.21 -4.72
C GLY A 98 9.82 14.89 -5.55
N THR A 99 9.93 14.97 -6.86
CA THR A 99 9.09 15.86 -7.66
C THR A 99 7.88 15.25 -8.33
N ASN A 100 7.59 13.95 -8.14
CA ASN A 100 6.48 13.27 -8.81
C ASN A 100 5.88 12.15 -7.96
N GLN A 101 5.62 12.42 -6.68
CA GLN A 101 5.07 11.41 -5.77
C GLN A 101 3.60 11.70 -5.49
N ASN A 102 2.75 10.72 -5.72
CA ASN A 102 1.43 10.66 -5.13
C ASN A 102 1.44 9.60 -4.03
N ASN A 103 1.65 10.01 -2.78
CA ASN A 103 1.66 9.11 -1.63
C ASN A 103 0.25 8.68 -1.22
N ASP A 104 -0.79 9.34 -1.75
CA ASP A 104 -2.19 9.07 -1.43
C ASP A 104 -2.82 8.10 -2.45
N GLY A 105 -2.01 7.50 -3.32
CA GLY A 105 -2.47 6.59 -4.36
C GLY A 105 -1.87 5.20 -4.25
N VAL A 106 -2.56 4.23 -4.85
CA VAL A 106 -2.01 2.89 -5.07
C VAL A 106 -0.86 3.01 -6.07
N SER A 107 0.36 2.72 -5.63
CA SER A 107 1.57 2.88 -6.43
C SER A 107 2.23 1.56 -6.81
N GLY A 108 1.83 0.46 -6.17
CA GLY A 108 2.43 -0.85 -6.31
C GLY A 108 1.58 -1.84 -7.11
N LYS A 109 2.15 -2.99 -7.29
CA LYS A 109 1.53 -4.20 -7.85
C LYS A 109 1.94 -5.39 -7.00
N LEU A 110 1.15 -6.46 -7.02
CA LEU A 110 1.51 -7.70 -6.36
C LEU A 110 2.13 -8.67 -7.36
N TYR A 111 3.02 -9.51 -6.87
CA TYR A 111 3.67 -10.56 -7.66
C TYR A 111 3.16 -11.92 -7.22
N ALA A 112 3.26 -12.92 -8.11
CA ALA A 112 2.90 -14.30 -7.84
C ALA A 112 3.77 -14.88 -6.71
N LYS A 113 3.27 -14.84 -5.48
CA LYS A 113 3.94 -15.31 -4.26
C LYS A 113 2.99 -15.26 -3.06
N ASN A 114 3.43 -15.74 -1.93
CA ASN A 114 2.78 -15.48 -0.65
C ASN A 114 2.73 -13.97 -0.37
N ILE A 115 1.55 -13.48 -0.05
CA ILE A 115 1.30 -12.08 0.26
C ILE A 115 1.30 -11.90 1.77
N THR A 116 2.08 -10.94 2.21
CA THR A 116 2.26 -10.58 3.60
C THR A 116 1.77 -9.14 3.84
N ASP A 117 1.77 -8.72 5.08
CA ASP A 117 1.48 -7.33 5.46
C ASP A 117 2.43 -6.32 4.80
N TYR A 118 3.69 -6.67 4.58
CA TYR A 118 4.63 -5.82 3.84
C TYR A 118 4.21 -5.62 2.39
N ASP A 119 3.73 -6.68 1.73
CA ASP A 119 3.23 -6.58 0.36
C ASP A 119 1.99 -5.71 0.27
N ILE A 120 1.06 -5.88 1.22
CA ILE A 120 -0.14 -5.06 1.32
C ILE A 120 0.25 -3.58 1.52
N CYS A 121 1.18 -3.29 2.42
CA CYS A 121 1.64 -1.92 2.66
C CYS A 121 2.16 -1.23 1.38
N THR A 122 2.77 -1.98 0.46
CA THR A 122 3.28 -1.42 -0.80
C THR A 122 2.20 -0.95 -1.77
N ILE A 123 0.99 -1.44 -1.63
CA ILE A 123 -0.15 -1.07 -2.48
C ILE A 123 -1.16 -0.16 -1.78
N LEU A 124 -0.99 0.10 -0.47
CA LEU A 124 -1.96 0.88 0.28
C LEU A 124 -1.69 2.38 0.20
N PRO A 125 -2.70 3.19 -0.16
CA PRO A 125 -2.60 4.65 -0.06
C PRO A 125 -2.56 5.15 1.38
N THR A 126 -2.98 4.34 2.33
CA THR A 126 -3.01 4.67 3.77
C THR A 126 -1.75 4.24 4.52
N GLY A 127 -0.86 3.45 3.88
CA GLY A 127 0.30 2.87 4.57
C GLY A 127 -0.09 2.02 5.79
N TRP A 128 0.72 2.08 6.85
CA TRP A 128 0.56 1.19 8.01
C TRP A 128 -0.51 1.60 9.02
N SER A 129 -0.79 2.88 9.18
CA SER A 129 -1.57 3.38 10.33
C SER A 129 -2.65 4.39 9.99
N GLN A 130 -2.75 4.83 8.75
CA GLN A 130 -3.75 5.82 8.38
C GLN A 130 -5.13 5.19 8.23
N THR A 131 -6.14 5.98 8.57
CA THR A 131 -7.54 5.58 8.47
C THR A 131 -8.12 5.87 7.09
N ILE A 132 -9.10 5.05 6.70
CA ILE A 132 -9.86 5.24 5.46
C ILE A 132 -10.69 6.52 5.57
N LYS A 133 -10.69 7.32 4.53
CA LYS A 133 -11.52 8.55 4.44
C LYS A 133 -12.74 8.28 3.60
N THR A 134 -13.85 8.93 3.98
CA THR A 134 -15.10 8.90 3.21
C THR A 134 -15.59 10.32 2.93
N ILE A 135 -16.34 10.46 1.84
CA ILE A 135 -16.89 11.73 1.38
C ILE A 135 -18.27 11.49 0.72
N ARG A 136 -19.13 12.47 0.74
CA ARG A 136 -20.43 12.39 0.06
C ARG A 136 -20.40 13.18 -1.24
N LEU A 137 -20.58 12.51 -2.36
CA LEU A 137 -20.53 13.10 -3.69
C LEU A 137 -21.74 12.68 -4.53
N THR A 138 -22.22 13.58 -5.39
CA THR A 138 -23.18 13.20 -6.44
C THR A 138 -22.49 12.39 -7.53
N GLY A 139 -23.25 11.57 -8.26
CA GLY A 139 -22.70 10.82 -9.39
C GLY A 139 -22.01 11.72 -10.42
N LYS A 140 -22.54 12.95 -10.63
CA LYS A 140 -21.89 13.95 -11.49
C LYS A 140 -20.52 14.39 -10.95
N GLN A 141 -20.38 14.59 -9.64
CA GLN A 141 -19.10 14.97 -9.02
C GLN A 141 -18.09 13.83 -9.07
N ILE A 142 -18.54 12.58 -8.82
CA ILE A 142 -17.71 11.40 -8.95
C ILE A 142 -17.16 11.28 -10.38
N GLN A 143 -18.03 11.43 -11.39
CA GLN A 143 -17.60 11.36 -12.78
C GLN A 143 -16.63 12.48 -13.15
N ALA A 144 -16.85 13.69 -12.67
CA ALA A 144 -15.94 14.81 -12.91
C ALA A 144 -14.56 14.58 -12.29
N LEU A 145 -14.48 14.09 -11.05
CA LEU A 145 -13.23 13.73 -10.40
C LEU A 145 -12.51 12.60 -11.14
N TYR A 146 -13.24 11.59 -11.58
CA TYR A 146 -12.69 10.48 -12.35
C TYR A 146 -12.06 10.95 -13.67
N GLU A 147 -12.69 11.91 -14.35
CA GLU A 147 -12.18 12.49 -15.60
C GLU A 147 -11.01 13.46 -15.39
N GLU A 148 -11.06 14.28 -14.33
CA GLU A 148 -10.04 15.29 -14.02
C GLU A 148 -8.76 14.67 -13.40
N GLY A 149 -8.92 13.64 -12.58
CA GLY A 149 -7.85 13.04 -11.80
C GLY A 149 -7.53 13.82 -10.52
N TYR A 150 -6.62 13.27 -9.73
CA TYR A 150 -6.16 13.83 -8.46
C TYR A 150 -4.98 14.77 -8.69
N ASP A 151 -5.14 16.03 -8.37
CA ASP A 151 -4.05 17.01 -8.33
C ASP A 151 -3.29 16.87 -7.00
N ALA A 152 -2.18 16.12 -7.03
CA ALA A 152 -1.34 15.93 -5.88
C ALA A 152 -0.48 17.19 -5.64
N VAL A 153 -0.61 17.78 -4.46
CA VAL A 153 0.06 19.02 -4.07
C VAL A 153 1.56 19.00 -4.37
N GLY A 154 2.04 20.00 -5.08
CA GLY A 154 3.45 20.20 -5.38
C GLY A 154 4.01 19.35 -6.52
N THR A 155 3.21 18.50 -7.17
CA THR A 155 3.69 17.69 -8.29
C THR A 155 3.47 18.34 -9.65
N GLY A 156 2.48 19.20 -9.78
CA GLY A 156 2.06 19.80 -11.06
C GLY A 156 1.50 18.78 -12.05
N LYS A 157 1.05 17.62 -11.55
CA LYS A 157 0.47 16.54 -12.36
C LYS A 157 -0.80 16.03 -11.72
N ASN A 158 -1.75 15.68 -12.58
CA ASN A 158 -2.94 14.94 -12.17
C ASN A 158 -2.69 13.44 -12.29
N TYR A 159 -3.07 12.72 -11.25
CA TYR A 159 -3.02 11.26 -11.20
C TYR A 159 -4.41 10.70 -11.45
N PRO A 160 -4.55 9.65 -12.27
CA PRO A 160 -5.87 9.08 -12.53
C PRO A 160 -6.48 8.48 -11.26
N TYR A 161 -7.80 8.54 -11.16
CA TYR A 161 -8.55 7.75 -10.22
C TYR A 161 -9.00 6.44 -10.86
N MET A 162 -9.03 5.38 -10.04
CA MET A 162 -9.85 4.20 -10.30
C MET A 162 -11.20 4.39 -9.63
N LEU A 163 -12.27 4.37 -10.42
CA LEU A 163 -13.63 4.25 -9.91
C LEU A 163 -13.92 2.78 -9.68
N VAL A 164 -14.28 2.44 -8.46
CA VAL A 164 -14.55 1.05 -8.03
C VAL A 164 -15.98 1.00 -7.49
N ASN A 165 -16.81 0.24 -8.17
CA ASN A 165 -18.21 0.06 -7.85
C ASN A 165 -18.68 -1.34 -8.27
N PRO A 166 -19.79 -1.86 -7.70
CA PRO A 166 -20.42 -3.09 -8.18
C PRO A 166 -20.68 -3.06 -9.69
N GLU A 167 -20.46 -4.18 -10.36
CA GLU A 167 -20.52 -4.29 -11.84
C GLU A 167 -21.84 -3.81 -12.43
N ASP A 168 -22.95 -4.04 -11.74
CA ASP A 168 -24.30 -3.64 -12.18
C ASP A 168 -24.71 -2.22 -11.77
N MET A 169 -23.88 -1.54 -10.94
CA MET A 169 -24.18 -0.19 -10.47
C MET A 169 -23.88 0.87 -11.54
N LYS A 170 -24.91 1.67 -11.85
CA LYS A 170 -24.77 2.87 -12.68
C LYS A 170 -24.91 4.12 -11.83
N LEU A 171 -23.94 5.01 -11.92
CA LEU A 171 -23.98 6.29 -11.22
C LEU A 171 -25.01 7.22 -11.86
N GLU A 172 -25.96 7.71 -11.05
CA GLU A 172 -26.96 8.70 -11.45
C GLU A 172 -26.47 10.10 -11.09
N ASN A 173 -26.44 11.02 -12.04
CA ASN A 173 -25.86 12.35 -11.89
C ASN A 173 -26.36 13.12 -10.66
N GLY A 174 -27.63 13.01 -10.33
CA GLY A 174 -28.26 13.76 -9.23
C GLY A 174 -28.30 13.03 -7.89
N LYS A 175 -27.98 11.73 -7.87
CA LYS A 175 -27.98 10.93 -6.66
C LYS A 175 -26.66 11.12 -5.89
N THR A 176 -26.76 11.21 -4.57
CA THR A 176 -25.59 11.30 -3.69
C THR A 176 -25.19 9.91 -3.23
N TYR A 177 -23.89 9.65 -3.26
CA TYR A 177 -23.25 8.41 -2.84
C TYR A 177 -22.27 8.67 -1.69
N GLN A 178 -22.12 7.72 -0.82
CA GLN A 178 -20.98 7.67 0.10
C GLN A 178 -19.81 7.02 -0.65
N VAL A 179 -18.67 7.68 -0.64
CA VAL A 179 -17.49 7.30 -1.42
C VAL A 179 -16.32 7.07 -0.48
N ALA A 180 -15.73 5.89 -0.49
CA ALA A 180 -14.41 5.68 0.10
C ALA A 180 -13.37 6.28 -0.85
N ILE A 181 -12.49 7.14 -0.34
CA ILE A 181 -11.61 7.93 -1.21
C ILE A 181 -10.17 7.94 -0.73
N SER A 182 -9.23 7.82 -1.68
CA SER A 182 -7.83 8.17 -1.50
C SER A 182 -7.40 9.22 -2.52
N GLY A 183 -6.50 10.12 -2.12
CA GLY A 183 -6.16 11.27 -2.95
C GLY A 183 -7.24 12.34 -2.88
N ILE A 184 -7.14 13.20 -1.87
CA ILE A 184 -8.09 14.29 -1.65
C ILE A 184 -7.35 15.61 -1.86
N SER A 185 -7.68 16.32 -2.96
CA SER A 185 -7.07 17.62 -3.23
C SER A 185 -7.51 18.67 -2.21
N GLU A 186 -6.71 19.71 -2.01
CA GLU A 186 -7.06 20.83 -1.13
C GLU A 186 -8.38 21.48 -1.57
N LYS A 187 -8.61 21.59 -2.87
CA LYS A 187 -9.87 22.09 -3.43
C LYS A 187 -11.05 21.23 -2.99
N LEU A 188 -10.96 19.90 -3.18
CA LEU A 188 -12.03 18.99 -2.79
C LEU A 188 -12.29 19.04 -1.29
N ALA A 189 -11.24 19.06 -0.47
CA ALA A 189 -11.34 19.17 0.99
C ALA A 189 -11.97 20.49 1.45
N SER A 190 -11.80 21.58 0.68
CA SER A 190 -12.42 22.87 0.99
C SER A 190 -13.89 22.98 0.58
N GLU A 191 -14.31 22.20 -0.42
CA GLU A 191 -15.67 22.22 -0.98
C GLU A 191 -16.61 21.17 -0.39
N THR A 192 -16.04 20.15 0.28
CA THR A 192 -16.81 18.98 0.73
C THR A 192 -16.28 18.48 2.08
N GLU A 193 -17.19 18.06 2.95
CA GLU A 193 -16.81 17.46 4.23
C GLU A 193 -16.17 16.09 4.02
N VAL A 194 -14.93 15.95 4.50
CA VAL A 194 -14.20 14.68 4.52
C VAL A 194 -14.35 14.08 5.91
N THR A 195 -14.86 12.86 5.97
CA THR A 195 -15.05 12.13 7.22
C THR A 195 -13.95 11.10 7.41
N ASP A 196 -13.35 11.07 8.57
CA ASP A 196 -12.48 9.98 8.99
C ASP A 196 -13.31 8.80 9.48
N SER A 197 -13.15 7.64 8.88
CA SER A 197 -13.92 6.44 9.28
C SER A 197 -13.47 5.85 10.63
N GLY A 198 -12.28 6.18 11.09
CA GLY A 198 -11.64 5.54 12.23
C GLY A 198 -11.11 4.12 11.94
N ILE A 199 -11.32 3.59 10.74
CA ILE A 199 -10.90 2.25 10.33
C ILE A 199 -9.50 2.34 9.72
N VAL A 200 -8.53 1.62 10.30
CA VAL A 200 -7.17 1.54 9.77
C VAL A 200 -7.18 0.76 8.46
N GLY A 201 -6.70 1.38 7.36
CA GLY A 201 -6.75 0.78 6.03
C GLY A 201 -5.94 -0.52 5.94
N MET A 202 -4.82 -0.62 6.65
CA MET A 202 -4.00 -1.83 6.72
C MET A 202 -4.77 -3.01 7.32
N ASP A 203 -5.44 -2.79 8.46
CA ASP A 203 -6.19 -3.85 9.15
C ASP A 203 -7.37 -4.33 8.30
N ALA A 204 -8.12 -3.39 7.72
CA ALA A 204 -9.22 -3.72 6.81
C ALA A 204 -8.73 -4.52 5.59
N THR A 205 -7.59 -4.15 5.01
CA THR A 205 -7.06 -4.83 3.82
C THR A 205 -6.52 -6.21 4.15
N LYS A 206 -5.89 -6.39 5.30
CA LYS A 206 -5.48 -7.73 5.80
C LYS A 206 -6.69 -8.64 5.96
N GLU A 207 -7.74 -8.16 6.61
CA GLU A 207 -8.98 -8.92 6.79
C GLU A 207 -9.64 -9.26 5.45
N PHE A 208 -9.71 -8.29 4.54
CA PHE A 208 -10.29 -8.49 3.22
C PHE A 208 -9.49 -9.49 2.39
N PHE A 209 -8.17 -9.37 2.34
CA PHE A 209 -7.32 -10.31 1.59
C PHE A 209 -7.29 -11.70 2.21
N GLY A 210 -7.41 -11.80 3.53
CA GLY A 210 -7.50 -13.08 4.25
C GLY A 210 -8.76 -13.91 3.93
N GLN A 211 -9.76 -13.31 3.26
CA GLN A 211 -10.94 -14.03 2.78
C GLN A 211 -10.67 -14.88 1.54
N PHE A 212 -9.54 -14.61 0.83
CA PHE A 212 -9.15 -15.34 -0.37
C PHE A 212 -8.10 -16.39 -0.01
N GLU A 213 -8.37 -17.66 -0.31
CA GLU A 213 -7.35 -18.70 -0.23
C GLU A 213 -6.22 -18.41 -1.22
N THR A 214 -6.60 -17.99 -2.43
CA THR A 214 -5.67 -17.49 -3.46
C THR A 214 -6.25 -16.23 -4.09
N LEU A 215 -5.37 -15.34 -4.55
CA LEU A 215 -5.71 -14.05 -5.16
C LEU A 215 -5.22 -13.99 -6.60
N SER A 216 -6.08 -13.50 -7.50
CA SER A 216 -5.81 -13.34 -8.93
C SER A 216 -6.30 -11.99 -9.46
N GLU A 217 -5.96 -11.65 -10.70
CA GLU A 217 -6.51 -10.45 -11.40
C GLU A 217 -8.04 -10.45 -11.45
N ALA A 218 -8.66 -11.63 -11.57
CA ALA A 218 -10.11 -11.75 -11.67
C ALA A 218 -10.84 -11.37 -10.37
N ASP A 219 -10.17 -11.43 -9.22
CA ASP A 219 -10.75 -11.07 -7.92
C ASP A 219 -10.86 -9.56 -7.72
N ALA A 220 -10.26 -8.78 -8.61
CA ALA A 220 -10.35 -7.33 -8.60
C ALA A 220 -11.74 -6.81 -9.06
N GLU A 221 -12.52 -7.62 -9.74
CA GLU A 221 -13.85 -7.21 -10.17
C GLU A 221 -14.85 -7.34 -9.01
N TRP A 222 -15.60 -6.27 -8.78
CA TRP A 222 -16.63 -6.22 -7.73
C TRP A 222 -17.96 -6.71 -8.29
N LYS A 223 -18.19 -8.01 -8.14
CA LYS A 223 -19.44 -8.69 -8.60
C LYS A 223 -20.58 -8.44 -7.65
#